data_30cbd7f57145b542b1c2c7e191a9685a
#
_entry.id   30cbd7f57145b542b1c2c7e191a9685a
#
_cell.length_a   1.000
_cell.length_b   1.000
_cell.length_c   1.000
_cell.angle_alpha   90.00
_cell.angle_beta   90.00
_cell.angle_gamma   90.00
#
_symmetry.space_group_name_H-M   'P 1'
#
loop_
_entity.id
_entity.type
_entity.pdbx_description
1 polymer ?
#
loop_
_entity_poly.entity_id
_entity_poly.type
_entity_poly.pdbx_seq_one_letter_code
_entity_poly.pdbx_strand_id
1 'polypeptide(L)'
;MSGNSFGKLFSVTTFGESHGKAIGCIVDGCPPGYKVSEKDIQPDLNRRKPGQSKYTTQRKEDDKVEILSGTFEGITTGTPIMLIIHNIDQRSRDYSEIKNKFRPGHADFTYQQKYGLRDYRCAGRSSARETVARVAAGAIAKKILKEVCKTNIYGYVSQLGNIIPSKFNKNDIEKNPFFFPN
;
A
#
# COMPACT_ATOMS: atom_id res chain seq x y z
N MET A 1 -6.77 4.50 -20.53
CA MET A 1 -7.30 4.20 -19.17
C MET A 1 -6.29 4.69 -18.15
N SER A 2 -6.74 5.30 -17.06
CA SER A 2 -5.83 5.67 -15.97
C SER A 2 -5.41 4.40 -15.22
N GLY A 3 -4.14 4.23 -14.88
CA GLY A 3 -3.64 3.09 -14.11
C GLY A 3 -3.90 3.16 -12.61
N ASN A 4 -4.79 4.08 -12.16
CA ASN A 4 -5.04 4.32 -10.74
C ASN A 4 -6.23 3.53 -10.20
N SER A 5 -7.03 2.93 -11.08
CA SER A 5 -8.19 2.11 -10.71
C SER A 5 -8.04 0.70 -11.27
N PHE A 6 -8.42 -0.30 -10.48
CA PHE A 6 -8.40 -1.71 -10.85
C PHE A 6 -9.48 -2.48 -10.09
N GLY A 7 -9.78 -3.70 -10.56
CA GLY A 7 -10.88 -4.52 -10.06
C GLY A 7 -12.17 -4.33 -10.88
N LYS A 8 -13.16 -5.20 -10.63
CA LYS A 8 -14.48 -5.15 -11.27
C LYS A 8 -15.59 -5.11 -10.23
N LEU A 9 -15.82 -6.22 -9.51
CA LEU A 9 -16.84 -6.31 -8.46
C LEU A 9 -16.39 -5.63 -7.16
N PHE A 10 -15.13 -5.80 -6.81
CA PHE A 10 -14.43 -5.09 -5.76
C PHE A 10 -13.38 -4.24 -6.45
N SER A 11 -13.62 -2.96 -6.56
CA SER A 11 -12.75 -2.05 -7.27
C SER A 11 -12.02 -1.10 -6.33
N VAL A 12 -10.81 -0.74 -6.70
CA VAL A 12 -9.96 0.13 -5.90
C VAL A 12 -9.44 1.26 -6.78
N THR A 13 -9.62 2.50 -6.33
CA THR A 13 -9.00 3.68 -6.92
C THR A 13 -8.03 4.28 -5.92
N THR A 14 -6.74 4.31 -6.27
CA THR A 14 -5.69 4.90 -5.42
C THR A 14 -5.44 6.35 -5.76
N PHE A 15 -5.11 7.18 -4.75
CA PHE A 15 -4.83 8.60 -4.89
C PHE A 15 -3.70 9.07 -3.96
N GLY A 16 -3.25 10.30 -4.16
CA GLY A 16 -2.21 10.94 -3.35
C GLY A 16 -0.78 10.64 -3.82
N GLU A 17 0.18 11.43 -3.39
CA GLU A 17 1.59 11.37 -3.77
C GLU A 17 2.48 11.12 -2.55
N SER A 18 3.65 10.52 -2.79
CA SER A 18 4.62 10.14 -1.76
C SER A 18 5.05 11.30 -0.83
N HIS A 19 5.12 12.52 -1.37
CA HIS A 19 5.45 13.75 -0.63
C HIS A 19 4.31 14.77 -0.67
N GLY A 20 3.08 14.33 -1.00
CA GLY A 20 1.84 15.08 -0.79
C GLY A 20 1.39 15.04 0.67
N LYS A 21 0.26 15.66 0.98
CA LYS A 21 -0.30 15.70 2.34
C LYS A 21 -0.71 14.31 2.84
N ALA A 22 -1.28 13.52 1.95
CA ALA A 22 -1.79 12.18 2.26
C ALA A 22 -1.77 11.29 1.01
N ILE A 23 -1.93 10.01 1.25
CA ILE A 23 -2.13 8.98 0.24
C ILE A 23 -3.27 8.07 0.70
N GLY A 24 -4.00 7.47 -0.23
CA GLY A 24 -5.13 6.62 0.15
C GLY A 24 -5.77 5.92 -1.01
N CYS A 25 -6.93 5.36 -0.74
CA CYS A 25 -7.76 4.72 -1.76
C CYS A 25 -9.25 4.84 -1.45
N ILE A 26 -10.02 4.67 -2.50
CA ILE A 26 -11.46 4.43 -2.43
C ILE A 26 -11.68 2.98 -2.86
N VAL A 27 -12.35 2.23 -1.99
CA VAL A 27 -12.80 0.87 -2.26
C VAL A 27 -14.29 0.92 -2.56
N ASP A 28 -14.68 0.43 -3.72
CA ASP A 28 -16.08 0.31 -4.14
C ASP A 28 -16.45 -1.14 -4.41
N GLY A 29 -17.73 -1.50 -4.24
CA GLY A 29 -18.20 -2.87 -4.35
C GLY A 29 -17.88 -3.76 -3.15
N CYS A 30 -17.51 -3.17 -2.00
CA CYS A 30 -17.44 -3.92 -0.75
C CYS A 30 -18.86 -4.28 -0.29
N PRO A 31 -19.19 -5.57 -0.05
CA PRO A 31 -20.52 -5.96 0.40
C PRO A 31 -20.89 -5.30 1.75
N PRO A 32 -22.17 -4.98 2.00
CA PRO A 32 -22.63 -4.49 3.29
C PRO A 32 -22.64 -5.58 4.35
N GLY A 33 -22.68 -5.18 5.63
CA GLY A 33 -22.89 -6.08 6.75
C GLY A 33 -21.62 -6.67 7.37
N TYR A 34 -20.41 -6.31 6.90
CA TYR A 34 -19.15 -6.79 7.46
C TYR A 34 -18.60 -5.82 8.50
N LYS A 35 -18.12 -6.34 9.63
CA LYS A 35 -17.40 -5.53 10.62
C LYS A 35 -16.02 -5.16 10.06
N VAL A 36 -15.77 -3.86 9.90
CA VAL A 36 -14.49 -3.33 9.41
C VAL A 36 -14.12 -2.09 10.23
N SER A 37 -12.90 -2.09 10.75
CA SER A 37 -12.30 -0.98 11.49
C SER A 37 -10.83 -0.81 11.10
N GLU A 38 -10.24 0.30 11.52
CA GLU A 38 -8.80 0.54 11.33
C GLU A 38 -7.93 -0.56 11.94
N LYS A 39 -8.39 -1.20 13.02
CA LYS A 39 -7.70 -2.32 13.68
C LYS A 39 -7.59 -3.56 12.80
N ASP A 40 -8.49 -3.72 11.85
CA ASP A 40 -8.46 -4.83 10.88
C ASP A 40 -7.45 -4.59 9.75
N ILE A 41 -7.17 -3.31 9.44
CA ILE A 41 -6.31 -2.88 8.32
C ILE A 41 -4.87 -2.65 8.80
N GLN A 42 -4.71 -2.07 9.98
CA GLN A 42 -3.41 -1.63 10.50
C GLN A 42 -2.34 -2.73 10.58
N PRO A 43 -2.62 -4.00 10.90
CA PRO A 43 -1.62 -5.06 10.91
C PRO A 43 -0.94 -5.27 9.55
N ASP A 44 -1.69 -5.24 8.44
CA ASP A 44 -1.13 -5.36 7.10
C ASP A 44 -0.29 -4.12 6.72
N LEU A 45 -0.71 -2.92 7.13
CA LEU A 45 0.06 -1.69 6.95
C LEU A 45 1.34 -1.71 7.79
N ASN A 46 1.29 -2.18 9.02
CA ASN A 46 2.47 -2.33 9.88
C ASN A 46 3.49 -3.30 9.26
N ARG A 47 3.02 -4.37 8.61
CA ARG A 47 3.87 -5.31 7.88
C ARG A 47 4.55 -4.67 6.67
N ARG A 48 3.88 -3.72 6.00
CA ARG A 48 4.40 -3.01 4.82
C ARG A 48 5.28 -1.80 5.14
N LYS A 49 5.00 -1.08 6.23
CA LYS A 49 5.59 0.25 6.49
C LYS A 49 7.13 0.28 6.38
N PRO A 50 7.73 1.43 6.02
CA PRO A 50 9.18 1.57 5.97
C PRO A 50 9.81 1.55 7.37
N GLY A 51 11.12 1.32 7.45
CA GLY A 51 11.85 1.41 8.72
C GLY A 51 11.70 0.21 9.66
N GLN A 52 11.25 -0.95 9.18
CA GLN A 52 11.04 -2.15 10.00
C GLN A 52 12.32 -2.87 10.39
N SER A 53 13.40 -2.67 9.65
CA SER A 53 14.70 -3.31 9.92
C SER A 53 15.85 -2.43 9.43
N LYS A 54 17.07 -2.76 9.85
CA LYS A 54 18.30 -2.09 9.36
C LYS A 54 18.53 -2.27 7.86
N TYR A 55 17.82 -3.18 7.21
CA TYR A 55 17.93 -3.48 5.78
C TYR A 55 16.94 -2.70 4.92
N THR A 56 16.03 -1.93 5.53
CA THR A 56 15.00 -1.14 4.84
C THR A 56 15.34 0.35 4.88
N THR A 57 14.57 1.18 4.16
CA THR A 57 14.74 2.63 4.16
C THR A 57 14.67 3.23 5.57
N GLN A 58 15.42 4.31 5.79
CA GLN A 58 15.44 5.06 7.06
C GLN A 58 14.20 5.96 7.25
N ARG A 59 13.35 6.12 6.23
CA ARG A 59 12.10 6.88 6.35
C ARG A 59 11.22 6.26 7.42
N LYS A 60 10.66 7.10 8.29
CA LYS A 60 9.75 6.66 9.35
C LYS A 60 8.35 7.15 9.07
N GLU A 61 7.44 6.21 8.91
CA GLU A 61 6.01 6.49 8.72
C GLU A 61 5.22 5.51 9.58
N ASP A 62 4.25 6.00 10.32
CA ASP A 62 3.40 5.14 11.13
C ASP A 62 2.34 4.44 10.28
N ASP A 63 2.08 4.97 9.08
CA ASP A 63 1.04 4.49 8.16
C ASP A 63 -0.31 4.28 8.84
N LYS A 64 -0.65 5.20 9.75
CA LYS A 64 -1.92 5.16 10.46
C LYS A 64 -3.06 5.41 9.48
N VAL A 65 -3.93 4.43 9.34
CA VAL A 65 -5.10 4.52 8.45
C VAL A 65 -6.28 5.13 9.19
N GLU A 66 -7.08 5.90 8.46
CA GLU A 66 -8.39 6.41 8.89
C GLU A 66 -9.44 6.00 7.87
N ILE A 67 -10.61 5.53 8.35
CA ILE A 67 -11.78 5.22 7.54
C ILE A 67 -12.70 6.45 7.57
N LEU A 68 -12.91 7.10 6.41
CA LEU A 68 -13.69 8.32 6.35
C LEU A 68 -15.12 8.13 5.82
N SER A 69 -15.41 6.99 5.21
CA SER A 69 -16.75 6.68 4.67
C SER A 69 -16.96 5.19 4.48
N GLY A 70 -18.18 4.79 4.13
CA GLY A 70 -18.55 3.42 3.76
C GLY A 70 -18.76 2.49 4.95
N THR A 71 -18.71 3.00 6.18
CA THR A 71 -19.03 2.27 7.40
C THR A 71 -19.97 3.06 8.29
N PHE A 72 -20.85 2.37 9.00
CA PHE A 72 -21.72 2.91 10.05
C PHE A 72 -21.63 1.99 11.26
N GLU A 73 -21.30 2.54 12.42
CA GLU A 73 -21.06 1.77 13.67
C GLU A 73 -20.07 0.59 13.47
N GLY A 74 -19.04 0.79 12.63
CA GLY A 74 -18.04 -0.23 12.34
C GLY A 74 -18.50 -1.35 11.39
N ILE A 75 -19.64 -1.18 10.73
CA ILE A 75 -20.21 -2.16 9.78
C ILE A 75 -20.22 -1.52 8.38
N THR A 76 -19.80 -2.26 7.36
CA THR A 76 -19.83 -1.79 5.96
C THR A 76 -21.26 -1.55 5.51
N THR A 77 -21.48 -0.45 4.79
CA THR A 77 -22.81 -0.02 4.29
C THR A 77 -23.08 -0.44 2.86
N GLY A 78 -22.06 -0.95 2.13
CA GLY A 78 -22.14 -1.21 0.70
C GLY A 78 -21.83 0.02 -0.17
N THR A 79 -21.60 1.18 0.45
CA THR A 79 -21.18 2.42 -0.24
C THR A 79 -19.66 2.51 -0.28
N PRO A 80 -19.05 3.41 -1.10
CA PRO A 80 -17.60 3.51 -1.20
C PRO A 80 -16.91 3.78 0.13
N ILE A 81 -15.89 2.98 0.43
CA ILE A 81 -15.06 3.12 1.63
C ILE A 81 -13.84 3.95 1.27
N MET A 82 -13.70 5.12 1.88
CA MET A 82 -12.51 5.94 1.74
C MET A 82 -11.53 5.66 2.87
N LEU A 83 -10.30 5.30 2.48
CA LEU A 83 -9.16 5.10 3.37
C LEU A 83 -8.12 6.17 3.11
N ILE A 84 -7.67 6.85 4.17
CA ILE A 84 -6.63 7.88 4.08
C ILE A 84 -5.49 7.60 5.05
N ILE A 85 -4.26 7.87 4.62
CA ILE A 85 -3.04 7.79 5.42
C ILE A 85 -2.27 9.09 5.23
N HIS A 86 -2.04 9.82 6.31
CA HIS A 86 -1.28 11.07 6.28
C HIS A 86 0.22 10.81 6.17
N ASN A 87 0.92 11.60 5.35
CA ASN A 87 2.36 11.56 5.26
C ASN A 87 2.97 12.43 6.37
N ILE A 88 3.86 11.86 7.17
CA ILE A 88 4.49 12.53 8.31
C ILE A 88 5.93 12.93 7.98
N ASP A 89 6.75 12.03 7.44
CA ASP A 89 8.17 12.24 7.13
C ASP A 89 8.36 12.63 5.65
N GLN A 90 8.01 13.88 5.32
CA GLN A 90 8.16 14.45 3.98
C GLN A 90 9.47 15.25 3.89
N ARG A 91 10.41 14.82 3.05
CA ARG A 91 11.69 15.50 2.81
C ARG A 91 11.75 16.07 1.39
N SER A 92 10.84 16.97 1.06
CA SER A 92 10.73 17.54 -0.29
C SER A 92 11.97 18.37 -0.74
N ARG A 93 12.77 18.90 0.21
CA ARG A 93 13.97 19.67 -0.08
C ARG A 93 15.10 18.86 -0.73
N ASP A 94 15.17 17.56 -0.47
CA ASP A 94 16.23 16.67 -0.96
C ASP A 94 16.15 16.41 -2.47
N TYR A 95 15.12 16.91 -3.15
CA TYR A 95 14.84 16.64 -4.57
C TYR A 95 15.02 17.84 -5.50
N SER A 96 15.46 19.00 -5.02
CA SER A 96 15.61 20.22 -5.82
C SER A 96 16.57 20.06 -6.98
N GLU A 97 17.70 19.39 -6.76
CA GLU A 97 18.74 19.20 -7.79
C GLU A 97 18.32 18.29 -8.95
N ILE A 98 17.35 17.39 -8.70
CA ILE A 98 16.89 16.44 -9.70
C ILE A 98 15.60 16.88 -10.42
N LYS A 99 15.11 18.08 -10.11
CA LYS A 99 13.89 18.62 -10.72
C LYS A 99 13.92 18.56 -12.26
N ASN A 100 15.06 18.87 -12.86
CA ASN A 100 15.24 18.92 -14.31
C ASN A 100 15.96 17.69 -14.90
N LYS A 101 16.10 16.61 -14.10
CA LYS A 101 16.78 15.38 -14.51
C LYS A 101 15.83 14.19 -14.46
N PHE A 102 16.00 13.25 -15.36
CA PHE A 102 15.30 11.95 -15.29
C PHE A 102 16.22 10.90 -14.67
N ARG A 103 15.78 10.31 -13.58
CA ARG A 103 16.56 9.28 -12.86
C ARG A 103 16.44 7.95 -13.58
N PRO A 104 17.56 7.25 -13.86
CA PRO A 104 17.53 5.88 -14.34
C PRO A 104 16.76 4.96 -13.38
N GLY A 105 15.99 4.01 -13.91
CA GLY A 105 15.22 3.07 -13.10
C GLY A 105 13.98 3.66 -12.40
N HIS A 106 13.66 4.96 -12.63
CA HIS A 106 12.47 5.62 -12.11
C HIS A 106 11.51 6.00 -13.25
N ALA A 107 10.25 6.23 -12.93
CA ALA A 107 9.22 6.59 -13.89
C ALA A 107 9.18 8.09 -14.24
N ASP A 108 10.27 8.84 -14.01
CA ASP A 108 10.34 10.28 -14.23
C ASP A 108 10.03 10.64 -15.68
N PHE A 109 10.72 10.01 -16.64
CA PHE A 109 10.53 10.23 -18.06
C PHE A 109 9.13 9.85 -18.53
N THR A 110 8.68 8.65 -18.15
CA THR A 110 7.37 8.12 -18.58
C THR A 110 6.20 8.95 -18.05
N TYR A 111 6.27 9.45 -16.83
CA TYR A 111 5.27 10.37 -16.29
C TYR A 111 5.27 11.71 -17.00
N GLN A 112 6.45 12.27 -17.27
CA GLN A 112 6.58 13.51 -18.05
C GLN A 112 5.99 13.37 -19.46
N GLN A 113 6.25 12.24 -20.14
CA GLN A 113 5.72 11.98 -21.48
C GLN A 113 4.20 11.76 -21.45
N LYS A 114 3.69 11.05 -20.46
CA LYS A 114 2.27 10.70 -20.38
C LYS A 114 1.38 11.86 -19.95
N TYR A 115 1.83 12.66 -18.98
CA TYR A 115 1.00 13.66 -18.32
C TYR A 115 1.44 15.11 -18.60
N GLY A 116 2.60 15.32 -19.28
CA GLY A 116 3.18 16.65 -19.52
C GLY A 116 3.77 17.30 -18.26
N LEU A 117 3.53 16.75 -17.09
CA LEU A 117 3.99 17.22 -15.79
C LEU A 117 4.31 16.04 -14.88
N ARG A 118 5.34 16.16 -14.07
CA ARG A 118 5.65 15.19 -13.01
C ARG A 118 5.90 15.87 -11.67
N ASP A 119 5.53 15.23 -10.60
CA ASP A 119 6.04 15.56 -9.27
C ASP A 119 7.44 14.97 -9.14
N TYR A 120 8.48 15.81 -9.14
CA TYR A 120 9.87 15.38 -9.01
C TYR A 120 10.23 14.92 -7.60
N ARG A 121 9.38 15.21 -6.60
CA ARG A 121 9.59 14.83 -5.19
C ARG A 121 9.35 13.34 -5.01
N CYS A 122 10.42 12.56 -4.95
CA CYS A 122 10.36 11.09 -4.80
C CYS A 122 9.39 10.37 -5.77
N ALA A 123 9.34 10.84 -7.03
CA ALA A 123 8.51 10.26 -8.09
C ALA A 123 6.97 10.33 -7.88
N GLY A 124 6.48 11.14 -6.94
CA GLY A 124 5.05 11.40 -6.77
C GLY A 124 4.21 10.12 -6.63
N ARG A 125 3.31 9.88 -7.59
CA ARG A 125 2.45 8.70 -7.69
C ARG A 125 3.20 7.39 -7.98
N SER A 126 4.34 7.45 -8.70
CA SER A 126 5.11 6.24 -9.06
C SER A 126 6.06 5.76 -7.95
N SER A 127 6.02 6.37 -6.79
CA SER A 127 6.77 5.94 -5.62
C SER A 127 6.25 4.62 -5.06
N ALA A 128 7.15 3.77 -4.53
CA ALA A 128 6.79 2.55 -3.81
C ALA A 128 5.82 2.81 -2.62
N ARG A 129 5.76 4.05 -2.13
CA ARG A 129 4.80 4.43 -1.09
C ARG A 129 3.34 4.28 -1.53
N GLU A 130 3.04 4.32 -2.83
CA GLU A 130 1.70 4.09 -3.36
C GLU A 130 1.14 2.72 -2.93
N THR A 131 1.99 1.74 -2.67
CA THR A 131 1.58 0.42 -2.20
C THR A 131 0.85 0.46 -0.85
N VAL A 132 0.98 1.52 -0.05
CA VAL A 132 0.23 1.65 1.21
C VAL A 132 -1.27 1.66 0.96
N ALA A 133 -1.73 2.34 -0.09
CA ALA A 133 -3.13 2.37 -0.49
C ALA A 133 -3.63 0.99 -0.94
N ARG A 134 -2.80 0.26 -1.70
CA ARG A 134 -3.12 -1.11 -2.16
C ARG A 134 -3.22 -2.09 -1.00
N VAL A 135 -2.30 -2.00 -0.04
CA VAL A 135 -2.30 -2.85 1.15
C VAL A 135 -3.51 -2.55 2.03
N ALA A 136 -3.87 -1.28 2.20
CA ALA A 136 -5.06 -0.91 2.96
C ALA A 136 -6.35 -1.50 2.37
N ALA A 137 -6.56 -1.35 1.05
CA ALA A 137 -7.68 -1.97 0.34
C ALA A 137 -7.62 -3.51 0.40
N GLY A 138 -6.42 -4.08 0.23
CA GLY A 138 -6.17 -5.51 0.29
C GLY A 138 -6.50 -6.12 1.65
N ALA A 139 -6.30 -5.39 2.75
CA ALA A 139 -6.66 -5.85 4.09
C ALA A 139 -8.17 -6.06 4.24
N ILE A 140 -8.99 -5.13 3.70
CA ILE A 140 -10.46 -5.30 3.65
C ILE A 140 -10.81 -6.53 2.81
N ALA A 141 -10.26 -6.66 1.61
CA ALA A 141 -10.51 -7.82 0.74
C ALA A 141 -10.12 -9.15 1.40
N LYS A 142 -8.96 -9.22 2.07
CA LYS A 142 -8.51 -10.39 2.82
C LYS A 142 -9.50 -10.77 3.92
N LYS A 143 -10.00 -9.78 4.67
CA LYS A 143 -10.96 -10.01 5.75
C LYS A 143 -12.24 -10.61 5.21
N ILE A 144 -12.83 -10.03 4.16
CA ILE A 144 -14.04 -10.53 3.52
C ILE A 144 -13.86 -11.95 2.99
N LEU A 145 -12.77 -12.21 2.24
CA LEU A 145 -12.48 -13.53 1.70
C LEU A 145 -12.29 -14.58 2.81
N LYS A 146 -11.67 -14.21 3.93
CA LYS A 146 -11.54 -15.09 5.09
C LYS A 146 -12.90 -15.42 5.71
N GLU A 147 -13.80 -14.44 5.82
CA GLU A 147 -15.12 -14.64 6.42
C GLU A 147 -16.05 -15.45 5.52
N VAL A 148 -16.08 -15.13 4.22
CA VAL A 148 -17.00 -15.76 3.24
C VAL A 148 -16.50 -17.09 2.74
N CYS A 149 -15.24 -17.16 2.31
CA CYS A 149 -14.68 -18.31 1.59
C CYS A 149 -13.65 -19.11 2.42
N LYS A 150 -13.36 -18.70 3.68
CA LYS A 150 -12.28 -19.26 4.51
C LYS A 150 -10.91 -19.20 3.85
N THR A 151 -10.74 -18.30 2.86
CA THR A 151 -9.49 -18.12 2.12
C THR A 151 -8.48 -17.37 2.95
N ASN A 152 -7.24 -17.87 3.00
CA ASN A 152 -6.09 -17.20 3.59
C ASN A 152 -5.08 -16.84 2.51
N ILE A 153 -4.56 -15.61 2.57
CA ILE A 153 -3.59 -15.07 1.60
C ILE A 153 -2.28 -14.83 2.32
N TYR A 154 -1.19 -15.39 1.81
CA TYR A 154 0.15 -15.27 2.35
C TYR A 154 1.07 -14.64 1.30
N GLY A 155 1.95 -13.73 1.73
CA GLY A 155 3.04 -13.21 0.93
C GLY A 155 4.36 -13.47 1.65
N TYR A 156 5.38 -13.94 0.92
CA TYR A 156 6.69 -14.26 1.47
C TYR A 156 7.79 -14.07 0.42
N VAL A 157 9.03 -13.96 0.88
CA VAL A 157 10.20 -13.95 -0.01
C VAL A 157 10.50 -15.39 -0.42
N SER A 158 10.33 -15.70 -1.69
CA SER A 158 10.57 -17.04 -2.27
C SER A 158 12.01 -17.28 -2.67
N GLN A 159 12.76 -16.21 -2.97
CA GLN A 159 14.16 -16.28 -3.36
C GLN A 159 14.83 -14.92 -3.19
N LEU A 160 16.09 -14.91 -2.78
CA LEU A 160 16.96 -13.74 -2.74
C LEU A 160 18.34 -14.12 -3.28
N GLY A 161 18.66 -13.68 -4.49
CA GLY A 161 19.86 -14.14 -5.21
C GLY A 161 19.82 -15.66 -5.39
N ASN A 162 20.82 -16.36 -4.86
CA ASN A 162 20.90 -17.83 -4.90
C ASN A 162 20.29 -18.51 -3.67
N ILE A 163 19.73 -17.74 -2.73
CA ILE A 163 19.13 -18.27 -1.51
C ILE A 163 17.66 -18.58 -1.78
N ILE A 164 17.31 -19.85 -1.65
CA ILE A 164 15.95 -20.38 -1.79
C ILE A 164 15.61 -21.12 -0.49
N PRO A 165 14.38 -21.03 0.04
CA PRO A 165 14.01 -21.78 1.24
C PRO A 165 14.11 -23.29 0.99
N SER A 166 14.76 -24.00 1.89
CA SER A 166 14.87 -25.48 1.81
C SER A 166 13.56 -26.17 2.12
N LYS A 167 12.72 -25.53 2.94
CA LYS A 167 11.36 -25.99 3.31
C LYS A 167 10.44 -24.78 3.35
N PHE A 168 9.17 -25.00 3.05
CA PHE A 168 8.12 -23.99 3.24
C PHE A 168 7.38 -24.23 4.55
N ASN A 169 7.49 -23.30 5.48
CA ASN A 169 6.68 -23.28 6.69
C ASN A 169 6.04 -21.88 6.84
N LYS A 170 4.73 -21.81 6.66
CA LYS A 170 3.98 -20.56 6.79
C LYS A 170 4.14 -19.86 8.14
N ASN A 171 4.39 -20.63 9.21
CA ASN A 171 4.52 -20.10 10.56
C ASN A 171 5.85 -19.38 10.80
N ASP A 172 6.82 -19.53 9.90
CA ASP A 172 8.14 -18.88 9.99
C ASP A 172 8.19 -17.56 9.22
N ILE A 173 7.24 -17.30 8.32
CA ILE A 173 7.18 -16.09 7.49
C ILE A 173 7.26 -14.81 8.34
N GLU A 174 6.51 -14.74 9.44
CA GLU A 174 6.44 -13.54 10.29
C GLU A 174 7.50 -13.52 11.41
N LYS A 175 8.34 -14.56 11.52
CA LYS A 175 9.34 -14.67 12.61
C LYS A 175 10.69 -14.08 12.29
N ASN A 176 10.90 -13.62 11.06
CA ASN A 176 12.17 -13.04 10.63
C ASN A 176 11.95 -11.75 9.82
N PRO A 177 12.95 -10.84 9.77
CA PRO A 177 12.80 -9.53 9.12
C PRO A 177 12.73 -9.59 7.59
N PHE A 178 12.87 -10.75 6.99
CA PHE A 178 12.83 -10.94 5.53
C PHE A 178 11.53 -11.59 5.06
N PHE A 179 10.63 -11.94 5.99
CA PHE A 179 9.42 -12.71 5.65
C PHE A 179 9.75 -14.00 4.87
N PHE A 180 10.80 -14.68 5.28
CA PHE A 180 11.30 -15.88 4.65
C PHE A 180 10.72 -17.12 5.33
N PRO A 181 10.20 -18.12 4.58
CA PRO A 181 9.37 -19.21 5.13
C PRO A 181 10.20 -20.42 5.64
N ASN A 182 11.44 -20.17 6.10
CA ASN A 182 12.37 -21.24 6.54
C ASN A 182 13.08 -20.85 7.82
#